data_5532e002e216fa43142b70e4b411bf8f
#
_entry.id   5532e002e216fa43142b70e4b411bf8f
#
_cell.length_a   1.000
_cell.length_b   1.000
_cell.length_c   1.000
_cell.angle_alpha   90.00
_cell.angle_beta   90.00
_cell.angle_gamma   90.00
#
_symmetry.space_group_name_H-M   'P 1'
#
loop_
_entity.id
_entity.type
_entity.pdbx_description
1 polymer ?
#
loop_
_entity_poly.entity_id
_entity_poly.type
_entity_poly.pdbx_seq_one_letter_code
_entity_poly.pdbx_strand_id
1 'polypeptide(L)'
;MRALFWADIDGLPSTKYEEKEQVMSNIKLVTVALVALSQSAFAQIPPGAGGQMQQIPPERVLQKKAVPPIRIEPVGTPASTAADSVKILVNSLNVTGQTLYSEAQLVAITGFKPGSEVSLTELRAMAAKIANHYRTNGYFVAQAYLPAQDIKDGSVTIAVIEGRYGNITLRNQTNLSDPLASGLLDGINSGDTVAIAPLENRLLLLSDIPGVNVRSTLAPGTEVGTSDLIVDVTPGRRVTGSVEADNAGNYYTGEYRVGATVNLNNPFGRGDVASLRLMTSGSGMNYGRASYQAMFGKTTLGVAYTALNYELGKEFAPLRAHGTVEIASIYGSYPLIRSRNTNLYALAGFDAKTFKDEVDLTSSVTDKKARVLWAGLAGNHLDSFGGGGASSYSLTQTFGDLDIETPAALAVDAATARTNGHYQKLAYHAARVQRVTDRISLYGAINGQFASKNLDISEKMGLGGPYAVRAYPVGEAYSDEGYVVNLEVRLLLSKFFEDMPRQMHLVGFIDAGAVTHNRNPWTNGDNDRTLSGAGIGLTWAEYNNFVVNAYWAQKLGNEVATAAPDKNGRFWIQLVKYF
;
A
#
# COMPACT_ATOMS: atom_id res chain seq x y z
N MET A 1 -40.52 14.80 57.79
CA MET A 1 -41.53 15.85 57.82
C MET A 1 -42.42 15.71 56.57
N ARG A 2 -43.67 15.27 56.88
CA ARG A 2 -44.75 15.20 55.90
C ARG A 2 -45.36 16.59 55.75
N ALA A 3 -45.85 16.82 54.49
CA ALA A 3 -47.01 17.65 54.15
C ALA A 3 -46.70 18.90 53.29
N LEU A 4 -47.59 19.04 52.34
CA LEU A 4 -47.97 20.21 51.54
C LEU A 4 -47.21 20.42 50.21
N PHE A 5 -47.81 19.95 49.09
CA PHE A 5 -48.50 20.77 48.09
C PHE A 5 -49.31 19.87 47.14
N TRP A 6 -50.62 19.79 47.36
CA TRP A 6 -51.63 19.48 46.35
C TRP A 6 -52.31 20.82 46.03
N ALA A 7 -52.16 21.22 44.81
CA ALA A 7 -53.02 22.25 44.22
C ALA A 7 -53.19 21.98 42.72
N ASP A 8 -54.40 21.65 42.35
CA ASP A 8 -55.12 21.79 41.08
C ASP A 8 -54.32 21.83 39.76
N ILE A 9 -54.45 20.76 38.99
CA ILE A 9 -54.37 20.80 37.53
C ILE A 9 -55.53 19.95 36.99
N ASP A 10 -56.74 20.48 37.00
CA ASP A 10 -57.84 20.06 36.13
C ASP A 10 -57.77 20.96 34.88
N GLY A 11 -57.47 20.36 33.70
CA GLY A 11 -57.62 21.08 32.44
C GLY A 11 -56.55 20.87 31.37
N LEU A 12 -56.09 19.64 31.13
CA LEU A 12 -55.30 19.33 29.92
C LEU A 12 -55.90 18.11 29.19
N PRO A 13 -55.97 18.14 27.83
CA PRO A 13 -56.54 17.04 27.04
C PRO A 13 -55.70 15.77 27.18
N SER A 14 -56.39 14.60 27.23
CA SER A 14 -55.88 13.25 27.52
C SER A 14 -54.70 12.79 26.65
N THR A 15 -54.50 13.38 25.49
CA THR A 15 -53.41 13.01 24.54
C THR A 15 -52.01 13.47 25.01
N LYS A 16 -51.92 14.50 25.85
CA LYS A 16 -50.62 14.95 26.41
C LYS A 16 -50.17 14.17 27.63
N TYR A 17 -51.09 13.45 28.29
CA TYR A 17 -50.74 12.62 29.43
C TYR A 17 -50.11 11.31 29.03
N GLU A 18 -50.61 10.67 27.93
CA GLU A 18 -50.01 9.44 27.40
C GLU A 18 -48.62 9.66 26.84
N GLU A 19 -48.36 10.76 26.10
CA GLU A 19 -47.03 11.10 25.65
C GLU A 19 -46.01 11.36 26.80
N LYS A 20 -46.44 11.99 27.88
CA LYS A 20 -45.58 12.20 29.05
C LYS A 20 -45.30 10.94 29.86
N GLU A 21 -46.25 10.04 29.99
CA GLU A 21 -46.02 8.73 30.64
C GLU A 21 -45.12 7.85 29.77
N GLN A 22 -45.27 7.87 28.47
CA GLN A 22 -44.42 7.13 27.55
C GLN A 22 -42.98 7.67 27.52
N VAL A 23 -42.79 8.98 27.54
CA VAL A 23 -41.47 9.62 27.64
C VAL A 23 -40.84 9.37 29.02
N MET A 24 -41.60 9.44 30.12
CA MET A 24 -41.10 9.10 31.46
C MET A 24 -40.85 7.61 31.67
N SER A 25 -41.61 6.73 31.02
CA SER A 25 -41.37 5.29 31.02
C SER A 25 -40.08 4.95 30.26
N ASN A 26 -39.87 5.57 29.10
CA ASN A 26 -38.66 5.40 28.30
C ASN A 26 -37.41 5.98 29.00
N ILE A 27 -37.53 7.11 29.69
CA ILE A 27 -36.44 7.67 30.53
C ILE A 27 -36.12 6.73 31.70
N LYS A 28 -37.12 6.15 32.35
CA LYS A 28 -36.90 5.15 33.42
C LYS A 28 -36.27 3.86 32.91
N LEU A 29 -36.65 3.37 31.73
CA LEU A 29 -36.03 2.19 31.09
C LEU A 29 -34.57 2.47 30.67
N VAL A 30 -34.29 3.64 30.12
CA VAL A 30 -32.92 4.06 29.77
C VAL A 30 -32.08 4.24 31.01
N THR A 31 -32.65 4.80 32.12
CA THR A 31 -31.95 4.96 33.39
C THR A 31 -31.71 3.62 34.08
N VAL A 32 -32.64 2.67 34.00
CA VAL A 32 -32.46 1.30 34.52
C VAL A 32 -31.46 0.53 33.67
N ALA A 33 -31.45 0.69 32.34
CA ALA A 33 -30.44 0.09 31.47
C ALA A 33 -29.04 0.68 31.74
N LEU A 34 -28.91 2.00 31.98
CA LEU A 34 -27.67 2.67 32.37
C LEU A 34 -27.19 2.29 33.78
N VAL A 35 -28.10 2.07 34.72
CA VAL A 35 -27.75 1.64 36.09
C VAL A 35 -27.45 0.14 36.14
N ALA A 36 -28.07 -0.68 35.31
CA ALA A 36 -27.70 -2.11 35.17
C ALA A 36 -26.34 -2.29 34.50
N LEU A 37 -25.91 -1.36 33.60
CA LEU A 37 -24.59 -1.33 33.01
C LEU A 37 -23.47 -0.84 33.97
N SER A 38 -23.81 -0.22 35.07
CA SER A 38 -22.84 0.27 36.08
C SER A 38 -22.41 -0.77 37.13
N GLN A 39 -23.00 -1.95 37.13
CA GLN A 39 -22.69 -3.00 38.13
C GLN A 39 -21.89 -4.20 37.60
N SER A 40 -21.54 -4.24 36.34
CA SER A 40 -20.58 -5.22 35.83
C SER A 40 -19.38 -4.50 35.23
N ALA A 41 -18.22 -4.69 35.82
CA ALA A 41 -16.95 -4.02 35.51
C ALA A 41 -16.42 -4.25 34.07
N PHE A 42 -17.20 -4.83 33.15
CA PHE A 42 -16.89 -5.04 31.73
C PHE A 42 -18.18 -5.19 30.91
N ALA A 43 -19.01 -4.16 30.87
CA ALA A 43 -20.09 -4.17 29.87
C ALA A 43 -19.47 -3.99 28.48
N GLN A 44 -19.40 -5.05 27.71
CA GLN A 44 -18.98 -5.01 26.30
C GLN A 44 -19.99 -4.16 25.52
N ILE A 45 -19.49 -3.09 24.90
CA ILE A 45 -20.31 -2.28 24.00
C ILE A 45 -20.51 -3.09 22.70
N PRO A 46 -21.75 -3.31 22.25
CA PRO A 46 -21.99 -4.00 20.99
C PRO A 46 -21.24 -3.32 19.84
N PRO A 47 -20.52 -4.08 19.01
CA PRO A 47 -19.80 -3.48 17.89
C PRO A 47 -20.79 -2.93 16.86
N GLY A 48 -20.64 -1.65 16.48
CA GLY A 48 -21.50 -0.97 15.52
C GLY A 48 -20.93 -0.99 14.09
N ALA A 49 -21.70 -0.44 13.15
CA ALA A 49 -21.44 -0.41 11.72
C ALA A 49 -20.05 0.13 11.37
N GLY A 50 -19.64 1.23 12.00
CA GLY A 50 -18.31 1.82 11.80
C GLY A 50 -17.18 0.87 12.19
N GLY A 51 -17.32 0.17 13.32
CA GLY A 51 -16.34 -0.81 13.79
C GLY A 51 -16.27 -2.05 12.89
N GLN A 52 -17.38 -2.51 12.32
CA GLN A 52 -17.39 -3.61 11.36
C GLN A 52 -16.66 -3.23 10.06
N MET A 53 -16.84 -2.00 9.58
CA MET A 53 -16.16 -1.50 8.39
C MET A 53 -14.63 -1.44 8.57
N GLN A 54 -14.14 -1.09 9.76
CA GLN A 54 -12.71 -1.06 10.09
C GLN A 54 -12.04 -2.45 10.03
N GLN A 55 -12.81 -3.52 10.13
CA GLN A 55 -12.32 -4.91 10.14
C GLN A 55 -12.22 -5.52 8.74
N ILE A 56 -12.69 -4.81 7.70
CA ILE A 56 -12.53 -5.27 6.32
C ILE A 56 -11.04 -5.16 5.94
N PRO A 57 -10.38 -6.27 5.57
CA PRO A 57 -8.98 -6.21 5.21
C PRO A 57 -8.77 -5.38 3.93
N PRO A 58 -7.61 -4.74 3.77
CA PRO A 58 -7.29 -4.02 2.54
C PRO A 58 -7.35 -4.94 1.33
N GLU A 59 -7.69 -4.38 0.17
CA GLU A 59 -7.71 -5.12 -1.08
C GLU A 59 -6.33 -5.69 -1.41
N ARG A 60 -6.30 -6.97 -1.76
CA ARG A 60 -5.06 -7.64 -2.15
C ARG A 60 -4.86 -7.50 -3.64
N VAL A 61 -3.91 -6.68 -4.00
CA VAL A 61 -3.54 -6.43 -5.39
C VAL A 61 -2.44 -7.41 -5.81
N LEU A 62 -2.54 -7.91 -7.04
CA LEU A 62 -1.43 -8.64 -7.67
C LEU A 62 -0.16 -7.79 -7.61
N GLN A 63 0.95 -8.42 -7.25
CA GLN A 63 2.23 -7.71 -7.23
C GLN A 63 2.56 -7.20 -8.64
N LYS A 64 3.06 -5.97 -8.73
CA LYS A 64 3.43 -5.36 -10.01
C LYS A 64 4.47 -6.20 -10.73
N LYS A 65 4.38 -6.24 -12.06
CA LYS A 65 5.33 -6.95 -12.91
C LYS A 65 6.74 -6.44 -12.69
N ALA A 66 7.71 -7.33 -12.94
CA ALA A 66 9.10 -6.92 -13.06
C ALA A 66 9.26 -5.80 -14.11
N VAL A 67 10.29 -4.99 -13.95
CA VAL A 67 10.63 -3.94 -14.93
C VAL A 67 10.65 -4.53 -16.33
N PRO A 68 10.02 -3.87 -17.34
CA PRO A 68 10.07 -4.34 -18.72
C PRO A 68 11.51 -4.53 -19.17
N PRO A 69 11.85 -5.66 -19.81
CA PRO A 69 13.20 -5.88 -20.29
C PRO A 69 13.52 -4.88 -21.42
N ILE A 70 14.68 -4.25 -21.33
CA ILE A 70 15.27 -3.46 -22.41
C ILE A 70 16.20 -4.40 -23.18
N ARG A 71 15.83 -4.76 -24.40
CA ARG A 71 16.67 -5.53 -25.29
C ARG A 71 17.56 -4.57 -26.07
N ILE A 72 18.86 -4.84 -26.08
CA ILE A 72 19.83 -4.11 -26.90
C ILE A 72 20.25 -5.05 -28.02
N GLU A 73 20.07 -4.63 -29.29
CA GLU A 73 20.59 -5.36 -30.42
C GLU A 73 22.09 -5.03 -30.60
N PRO A 74 22.97 -6.05 -30.62
CA PRO A 74 24.40 -5.80 -30.69
C PRO A 74 24.75 -5.17 -32.05
N VAL A 75 25.44 -4.05 -32.00
CA VAL A 75 26.22 -3.56 -33.15
C VAL A 75 27.43 -4.49 -33.26
N GLY A 76 27.64 -5.08 -34.47
CA GLY A 76 28.71 -6.04 -34.67
C GLY A 76 30.05 -5.58 -34.08
N THR A 77 30.64 -6.40 -33.24
CA THR A 77 31.93 -6.14 -32.62
C THR A 77 33.04 -6.33 -33.66
N PRO A 78 33.96 -5.38 -33.84
CA PRO A 78 35.19 -5.67 -34.58
C PRO A 78 36.04 -6.61 -33.72
N ALA A 79 36.14 -7.87 -34.13
CA ALA A 79 37.09 -8.80 -33.54
C ALA A 79 38.51 -8.40 -33.97
N SER A 80 39.33 -7.98 -33.05
CA SER A 80 40.79 -7.99 -33.25
C SER A 80 41.46 -8.40 -31.93
N THR A 81 41.84 -9.64 -31.88
CA THR A 81 42.71 -10.22 -30.84
C THR A 81 44.14 -10.37 -31.38
N ALA A 82 44.72 -9.29 -31.85
CA ALA A 82 46.16 -9.29 -32.05
C ALA A 82 46.85 -8.85 -30.74
N ALA A 83 47.63 -9.73 -30.15
CA ALA A 83 48.51 -9.39 -29.04
C ALA A 83 49.60 -8.44 -29.61
N ASP A 84 49.51 -7.17 -29.25
CA ASP A 84 50.40 -6.14 -29.74
C ASP A 84 51.52 -5.92 -28.72
N SER A 85 52.74 -6.32 -29.08
CA SER A 85 53.95 -6.12 -28.28
C SER A 85 54.63 -4.74 -28.50
N VAL A 86 54.13 -3.96 -29.47
CA VAL A 86 54.70 -2.67 -29.83
C VAL A 86 54.20 -1.59 -28.89
N LYS A 87 55.12 -0.94 -28.17
CA LYS A 87 54.85 0.25 -27.37
C LYS A 87 55.21 1.52 -28.15
N ILE A 88 54.39 2.54 -27.94
CA ILE A 88 54.57 3.86 -28.51
C ILE A 88 54.68 4.90 -27.38
N LEU A 89 55.52 5.89 -27.55
CA LEU A 89 55.63 7.03 -26.63
C LEU A 89 54.43 7.94 -26.83
N VAL A 90 53.58 8.09 -25.79
CA VAL A 90 52.41 8.96 -25.85
C VAL A 90 52.60 10.17 -24.93
N ASN A 91 52.63 11.35 -25.57
CA ASN A 91 52.83 12.64 -24.88
C ASN A 91 51.51 13.28 -24.46
N SER A 92 50.44 13.08 -25.24
CA SER A 92 49.11 13.60 -24.97
C SER A 92 48.01 12.58 -25.32
N LEU A 93 46.99 12.50 -24.49
CA LEU A 93 45.80 11.72 -24.73
C LEU A 93 44.61 12.67 -24.83
N ASN A 94 43.99 12.69 -26.00
CA ASN A 94 42.80 13.51 -26.28
C ASN A 94 41.54 12.64 -26.29
N VAL A 95 40.42 13.21 -25.85
CA VAL A 95 39.11 12.54 -25.94
C VAL A 95 38.16 13.41 -26.74
N THR A 96 37.50 12.84 -27.73
CA THR A 96 36.58 13.55 -28.64
C THR A 96 35.20 12.92 -28.69
N GLY A 97 34.16 13.67 -29.07
CA GLY A 97 32.80 13.19 -29.19
C GLY A 97 32.00 13.19 -27.88
N GLN A 98 32.63 13.58 -26.76
CA GLN A 98 31.97 13.73 -25.46
C GLN A 98 31.19 15.05 -25.37
N THR A 99 30.04 15.04 -24.72
CA THR A 99 29.26 16.24 -24.38
C THR A 99 28.83 16.26 -22.90
N LEU A 100 28.80 15.11 -22.25
CA LEU A 100 28.32 14.92 -20.87
C LEU A 100 29.43 15.15 -19.82
N TYR A 101 30.66 14.86 -20.19
CA TYR A 101 31.84 15.00 -19.30
C TYR A 101 32.93 15.85 -19.98
N SER A 102 33.72 16.56 -19.21
CA SER A 102 34.87 17.25 -19.75
C SER A 102 35.96 16.27 -20.17
N GLU A 103 36.77 16.66 -21.20
CA GLU A 103 37.91 15.89 -21.64
C GLU A 103 38.87 15.56 -20.49
N ALA A 104 39.19 16.57 -19.67
CA ALA A 104 40.07 16.41 -18.52
C ALA A 104 39.59 15.36 -17.51
N GLN A 105 38.27 15.29 -17.25
CA GLN A 105 37.67 14.25 -16.40
C GLN A 105 37.84 12.86 -17.00
N LEU A 106 37.60 12.72 -18.31
CA LEU A 106 37.68 11.41 -18.98
C LEU A 106 39.14 10.93 -19.08
N VAL A 107 40.09 11.84 -19.37
CA VAL A 107 41.54 11.52 -19.37
C VAL A 107 42.01 11.10 -17.97
N ALA A 108 41.59 11.81 -16.91
CA ALA A 108 41.95 11.44 -15.54
C ALA A 108 41.47 10.03 -15.14
N ILE A 109 40.29 9.59 -15.60
CA ILE A 109 39.75 8.25 -15.36
C ILE A 109 40.59 7.14 -15.97
N THR A 110 41.26 7.41 -17.11
CA THR A 110 42.14 6.43 -17.75
C THR A 110 43.36 6.10 -16.90
N GLY A 111 43.83 7.03 -16.10
CA GLY A 111 45.08 6.96 -15.37
C GLY A 111 46.30 7.24 -16.26
N PHE A 112 46.11 7.83 -17.45
CA PHE A 112 47.20 8.21 -18.37
C PHE A 112 48.15 9.20 -17.76
N LYS A 113 49.45 9.03 -18.04
CA LYS A 113 50.53 9.98 -17.69
C LYS A 113 51.25 10.41 -18.96
N PRO A 114 51.40 11.72 -19.21
CA PRO A 114 52.15 12.22 -20.35
C PRO A 114 53.57 11.67 -20.37
N GLY A 115 54.07 11.35 -21.56
CA GLY A 115 55.39 10.80 -21.76
C GLY A 115 55.54 9.30 -21.38
N SER A 116 54.45 8.56 -21.24
CA SER A 116 54.50 7.12 -20.97
C SER A 116 54.55 6.30 -22.27
N GLU A 117 55.26 5.18 -22.23
CA GLU A 117 55.23 4.18 -23.31
C GLU A 117 54.02 3.27 -23.09
N VAL A 118 53.09 3.28 -24.03
CA VAL A 118 51.81 2.54 -23.98
C VAL A 118 51.65 1.65 -25.20
N SER A 119 51.15 0.45 -24.97
CA SER A 119 50.78 -0.47 -26.03
C SER A 119 49.36 -0.21 -26.56
N LEU A 120 49.01 -0.73 -27.71
CA LEU A 120 47.64 -0.66 -28.26
C LEU A 120 46.63 -1.31 -27.28
N THR A 121 47.02 -2.40 -26.61
CA THR A 121 46.21 -3.07 -25.62
C THR A 121 45.91 -2.17 -24.40
N GLU A 122 46.90 -1.43 -23.92
CA GLU A 122 46.72 -0.46 -22.82
C GLU A 122 45.84 0.72 -23.23
N LEU A 123 46.01 1.24 -24.46
CA LEU A 123 45.11 2.28 -24.98
C LEU A 123 43.66 1.82 -25.11
N ARG A 124 43.44 0.56 -25.57
CA ARG A 124 42.11 -0.04 -25.57
C ARG A 124 41.54 -0.20 -24.16
N ALA A 125 42.37 -0.57 -23.18
CA ALA A 125 41.96 -0.63 -21.79
C ALA A 125 41.57 0.75 -21.23
N MET A 126 42.26 1.82 -21.63
CA MET A 126 41.90 3.20 -21.29
C MET A 126 40.57 3.61 -21.90
N ALA A 127 40.32 3.29 -23.18
CA ALA A 127 38.99 3.48 -23.81
C ALA A 127 37.90 2.69 -23.09
N ALA A 128 38.16 1.43 -22.71
CA ALA A 128 37.22 0.62 -21.94
C ALA A 128 36.90 1.22 -20.55
N LYS A 129 37.86 1.86 -19.89
CA LYS A 129 37.61 2.58 -18.62
C LYS A 129 36.65 3.76 -18.83
N ILE A 130 36.80 4.53 -19.91
CA ILE A 130 35.90 5.62 -20.29
C ILE A 130 34.49 5.05 -20.56
N ALA A 131 34.37 4.04 -21.41
CA ALA A 131 33.07 3.41 -21.68
C ALA A 131 32.40 2.84 -20.43
N ASN A 132 33.18 2.27 -19.51
CA ASN A 132 32.66 1.77 -18.23
C ASN A 132 32.19 2.91 -17.33
N HIS A 133 32.89 4.07 -17.31
CA HIS A 133 32.45 5.24 -16.57
C HIS A 133 31.07 5.72 -17.06
N TYR A 134 30.85 5.82 -18.36
CA TYR A 134 29.53 6.14 -18.91
C TYR A 134 28.46 5.11 -18.48
N ARG A 135 28.75 3.82 -18.57
CA ARG A 135 27.83 2.75 -18.20
C ARG A 135 27.44 2.77 -16.72
N THR A 136 28.41 2.96 -15.84
CA THR A 136 28.15 3.03 -14.39
C THR A 136 27.33 4.25 -14.00
N ASN A 137 27.38 5.32 -14.82
CA ASN A 137 26.57 6.52 -14.65
C ASN A 137 25.24 6.49 -15.45
N GLY A 138 24.85 5.30 -15.98
CA GLY A 138 23.54 5.09 -16.57
C GLY A 138 23.48 5.31 -18.10
N TYR A 139 24.57 5.64 -18.77
CA TYR A 139 24.66 5.80 -20.23
C TYR A 139 25.11 4.49 -20.87
N PHE A 140 24.23 3.50 -20.86
CA PHE A 140 24.59 2.10 -21.07
C PHE A 140 24.84 1.73 -22.54
N VAL A 141 24.49 2.58 -23.51
CA VAL A 141 24.80 2.43 -24.94
C VAL A 141 26.08 3.16 -25.35
N ALA A 142 26.68 3.94 -24.44
CA ALA A 142 27.89 4.68 -24.71
C ALA A 142 29.08 3.75 -25.02
N GLN A 143 29.87 4.15 -25.97
CA GLN A 143 31.08 3.46 -26.43
C GLN A 143 32.27 4.40 -26.45
N ALA A 144 33.45 3.87 -26.19
CA ALA A 144 34.71 4.58 -26.40
C ALA A 144 35.68 3.65 -27.09
N TYR A 145 36.34 4.13 -28.11
CA TYR A 145 37.23 3.33 -28.97
C TYR A 145 38.38 4.17 -29.51
N LEU A 146 39.40 3.49 -30.05
CA LEU A 146 40.49 4.10 -30.73
C LEU A 146 40.17 4.15 -32.24
N PRO A 147 39.93 5.33 -32.83
CA PRO A 147 39.79 5.44 -34.28
C PRO A 147 41.09 5.13 -34.97
N ALA A 148 41.03 4.75 -36.24
CA ALA A 148 42.22 4.68 -37.10
C ALA A 148 42.82 6.10 -37.18
N GLN A 149 44.09 6.26 -36.80
CA GLN A 149 44.76 7.55 -36.72
C GLN A 149 46.28 7.43 -36.91
N ASP A 150 46.88 8.44 -37.50
CA ASP A 150 48.33 8.58 -37.54
C ASP A 150 48.79 9.25 -36.26
N ILE A 151 49.68 8.59 -35.51
CA ILE A 151 50.21 9.11 -34.25
C ILE A 151 51.38 10.03 -34.58
N LYS A 152 51.11 11.33 -34.57
CA LYS A 152 52.14 12.38 -34.76
C LYS A 152 52.44 13.02 -33.40
N ASP A 153 53.72 13.28 -33.15
CA ASP A 153 54.20 13.92 -31.92
C ASP A 153 53.75 13.24 -30.59
N GLY A 154 53.42 11.93 -30.68
CA GLY A 154 52.96 11.18 -29.54
C GLY A 154 51.55 11.57 -29.04
N SER A 155 50.71 12.16 -29.89
CA SER A 155 49.31 12.49 -29.58
C SER A 155 48.39 11.36 -29.99
N VAL A 156 47.59 10.86 -29.06
CA VAL A 156 46.59 9.78 -29.28
C VAL A 156 45.19 10.28 -28.95
N THR A 157 44.22 9.94 -29.82
CA THR A 157 42.80 10.30 -29.62
C THR A 157 41.95 9.06 -29.32
N ILE A 158 41.14 9.14 -28.26
CA ILE A 158 40.05 8.20 -28.01
C ILE A 158 38.75 8.89 -28.42
N ALA A 159 37.96 8.23 -29.28
CA ALA A 159 36.65 8.71 -29.71
C ALA A 159 35.56 8.13 -28.79
N VAL A 160 34.63 8.97 -28.34
CA VAL A 160 33.47 8.61 -27.56
C VAL A 160 32.21 8.76 -28.42
N ILE A 161 31.36 7.77 -28.38
CA ILE A 161 29.98 7.81 -28.90
C ILE A 161 29.08 7.68 -27.68
N GLU A 162 28.41 8.76 -27.27
CA GLU A 162 27.56 8.78 -26.07
C GLU A 162 26.25 8.00 -26.26
N GLY A 163 25.84 7.80 -27.52
CA GLY A 163 24.60 7.14 -27.89
C GLY A 163 23.38 8.05 -27.72
N ARG A 164 22.70 8.35 -28.82
CA ARG A 164 21.51 9.19 -28.86
C ARG A 164 20.31 8.43 -29.41
N TYR A 165 19.10 8.85 -29.03
CA TYR A 165 17.90 8.29 -29.65
C TYR A 165 17.83 8.73 -31.12
N GLY A 166 17.64 7.74 -32.02
CA GLY A 166 17.22 7.96 -33.39
C GLY A 166 15.69 8.11 -33.43
N ASN A 167 15.01 7.18 -34.12
CA ASN A 167 13.56 7.15 -34.17
C ASN A 167 12.99 6.50 -32.90
N ILE A 168 11.84 7.04 -32.43
CA ILE A 168 11.07 6.48 -31.33
C ILE A 168 9.76 5.96 -31.89
N THR A 169 9.55 4.65 -31.85
CA THR A 169 8.40 3.98 -32.43
C THR A 169 7.60 3.26 -31.36
N LEU A 170 6.35 3.64 -31.17
CA LEU A 170 5.37 2.93 -30.36
C LEU A 170 4.56 1.99 -31.25
N ARG A 171 4.58 0.69 -30.95
CA ARG A 171 3.77 -0.34 -31.60
C ARG A 171 2.70 -0.83 -30.62
N ASN A 172 1.53 -0.22 -30.69
CA ASN A 172 0.41 -0.59 -29.84
C ASN A 172 -0.46 -1.63 -30.54
N GLN A 173 -0.51 -2.84 -29.98
CA GLN A 173 -1.32 -3.97 -30.46
C GLN A 173 -2.54 -4.23 -29.56
N THR A 174 -2.93 -3.25 -28.74
CA THR A 174 -4.02 -3.36 -27.76
C THR A 174 -5.12 -2.36 -28.06
N ASN A 175 -6.17 -2.38 -27.23
CA ASN A 175 -7.20 -1.34 -27.27
C ASN A 175 -6.80 -0.07 -26.48
N LEU A 176 -5.58 -0.01 -25.91
CA LEU A 176 -5.11 1.18 -25.21
C LEU A 176 -5.06 2.37 -26.19
N SER A 177 -5.55 3.51 -25.75
CA SER A 177 -5.52 4.76 -26.53
C SER A 177 -4.08 5.15 -26.88
N ASP A 178 -3.78 5.34 -28.17
CA ASP A 178 -2.46 5.75 -28.64
C ASP A 178 -2.01 7.10 -28.05
N PRO A 179 -2.86 8.13 -27.91
CA PRO A 179 -2.50 9.37 -27.22
C PRO A 179 -2.10 9.16 -25.75
N LEU A 180 -2.74 8.22 -25.04
CA LEU A 180 -2.35 7.90 -23.67
C LEU A 180 -1.00 7.18 -23.62
N ALA A 181 -0.83 6.18 -24.50
CA ALA A 181 0.40 5.39 -24.55
C ALA A 181 1.61 6.24 -24.96
N SER A 182 1.48 7.09 -26.00
CA SER A 182 2.53 8.00 -26.43
C SER A 182 2.82 9.08 -25.40
N GLY A 183 1.79 9.69 -24.78
CA GLY A 183 1.96 10.70 -23.73
C GLY A 183 2.69 10.18 -22.49
N LEU A 184 2.66 8.88 -22.19
CA LEU A 184 3.49 8.29 -21.15
C LEU A 184 4.97 8.14 -21.54
N LEU A 185 5.30 8.18 -22.83
CA LEU A 185 6.67 8.21 -23.33
C LEU A 185 7.23 9.63 -23.50
N ASP A 186 6.40 10.67 -23.34
CA ASP A 186 6.82 12.07 -23.46
C ASP A 186 8.01 12.39 -22.55
N GLY A 187 8.98 13.16 -23.10
CA GLY A 187 10.23 13.49 -22.46
C GLY A 187 11.40 12.55 -22.78
N ILE A 188 11.20 11.66 -23.76
CA ILE A 188 12.25 10.98 -24.52
C ILE A 188 12.10 11.47 -25.97
N ASN A 189 13.11 12.17 -26.50
CA ASN A 189 13.04 12.74 -27.85
C ASN A 189 14.18 12.21 -28.71
N SER A 190 13.98 12.20 -30.04
CA SER A 190 15.06 11.97 -30.99
C SER A 190 16.18 12.99 -30.76
N GLY A 191 17.43 12.53 -30.76
CA GLY A 191 18.61 13.35 -30.45
C GLY A 191 19.01 13.43 -28.98
N ASP A 192 18.11 13.10 -28.03
CA ASP A 192 18.46 13.04 -26.60
C ASP A 192 19.45 11.90 -26.34
N THR A 193 20.35 12.08 -25.38
CA THR A 193 21.27 11.00 -24.98
C THR A 193 20.52 9.86 -24.32
N VAL A 194 20.84 8.62 -24.70
CA VAL A 194 20.20 7.42 -24.16
C VAL A 194 20.67 7.19 -22.72
N ALA A 195 19.81 7.45 -21.76
CA ALA A 195 20.03 7.22 -20.34
C ALA A 195 19.01 6.24 -19.76
N ILE A 196 19.48 5.35 -18.84
CA ILE A 196 18.66 4.27 -18.29
C ILE A 196 17.50 4.80 -17.45
N ALA A 197 17.71 5.80 -16.59
CA ALA A 197 16.73 6.26 -15.63
C ALA A 197 15.48 6.91 -16.28
N PRO A 198 15.61 7.85 -17.26
CA PRO A 198 14.45 8.36 -18.00
C PRO A 198 13.72 7.27 -18.76
N LEU A 199 14.44 6.39 -19.46
CA LEU A 199 13.86 5.29 -20.24
C LEU A 199 13.06 4.34 -19.33
N GLU A 200 13.65 3.85 -18.24
CA GLU A 200 12.96 2.98 -17.28
C GLU A 200 11.73 3.65 -16.67
N ASN A 201 11.80 4.93 -16.31
CA ASN A 201 10.65 5.65 -15.80
C ASN A 201 9.45 5.59 -16.75
N ARG A 202 9.67 5.86 -18.05
CA ARG A 202 8.60 5.85 -19.05
C ARG A 202 8.05 4.45 -19.30
N LEU A 203 8.94 3.45 -19.43
CA LEU A 203 8.55 2.06 -19.61
C LEU A 203 7.78 1.52 -18.39
N LEU A 204 8.17 1.91 -17.18
CA LEU A 204 7.48 1.54 -15.95
C LEU A 204 6.08 2.15 -15.89
N LEU A 205 5.93 3.46 -16.20
CA LEU A 205 4.62 4.11 -16.25
C LEU A 205 3.69 3.42 -17.24
N LEU A 206 4.20 3.04 -18.41
CA LEU A 206 3.42 2.33 -19.42
C LEU A 206 3.09 0.89 -18.99
N SER A 207 4.02 0.19 -18.31
CA SER A 207 3.80 -1.17 -17.83
C SER A 207 2.90 -1.24 -16.59
N ASP A 208 2.71 -0.12 -15.88
CA ASP A 208 1.78 -0.02 -14.75
C ASP A 208 0.32 -0.08 -15.20
N ILE A 209 0.04 0.11 -16.49
CA ILE A 209 -1.30 -0.01 -17.06
C ILE A 209 -1.77 -1.47 -16.95
N PRO A 210 -2.90 -1.74 -16.27
CA PRO A 210 -3.47 -3.07 -16.20
C PRO A 210 -3.92 -3.58 -17.57
N GLY A 211 -3.74 -4.87 -17.82
CA GLY A 211 -4.18 -5.49 -19.07
C GLY A 211 -3.25 -5.30 -20.26
N VAL A 212 -2.07 -4.69 -20.09
CA VAL A 212 -1.06 -4.58 -21.14
C VAL A 212 0.28 -5.19 -20.70
N ASN A 213 1.08 -5.59 -21.68
CA ASN A 213 2.48 -5.99 -21.52
C ASN A 213 3.35 -5.06 -22.36
N VAL A 214 4.47 -4.62 -21.80
CA VAL A 214 5.40 -3.69 -22.43
C VAL A 214 6.75 -4.38 -22.63
N ARG A 215 7.33 -4.20 -23.81
CA ARG A 215 8.71 -4.58 -24.13
C ARG A 215 9.36 -3.41 -24.86
N SER A 216 10.67 -3.26 -24.72
CA SER A 216 11.41 -2.26 -25.47
C SER A 216 12.65 -2.87 -26.10
N THR A 217 12.98 -2.39 -27.29
CA THR A 217 14.19 -2.75 -28.04
C THR A 217 14.90 -1.48 -28.46
N LEU A 218 16.21 -1.41 -28.20
CA LEU A 218 17.10 -0.43 -28.79
C LEU A 218 17.84 -1.11 -29.95
N ALA A 219 17.51 -0.71 -31.17
CA ALA A 219 18.15 -1.16 -32.38
C ALA A 219 19.14 -0.11 -32.89
N PRO A 220 20.17 -0.48 -33.69
CA PRO A 220 21.02 0.50 -34.35
C PRO A 220 20.17 1.46 -35.20
N GLY A 221 20.40 2.78 -35.02
CA GLY A 221 19.75 3.79 -35.85
C GLY A 221 20.42 3.99 -37.19
N THR A 222 19.85 4.86 -38.01
CA THR A 222 20.37 5.16 -39.37
C THR A 222 21.68 5.97 -39.35
N GLU A 223 21.89 6.79 -38.35
CA GLU A 223 23.11 7.60 -38.18
C GLU A 223 24.06 6.95 -37.16
N VAL A 224 25.36 7.16 -37.35
CA VAL A 224 26.39 6.65 -36.46
C VAL A 224 26.18 7.25 -35.06
N GLY A 225 26.13 6.39 -34.04
CA GLY A 225 25.91 6.82 -32.65
C GLY A 225 24.46 7.01 -32.29
N THR A 226 23.51 6.70 -33.16
CA THR A 226 22.08 6.70 -32.82
C THR A 226 21.56 5.28 -32.55
N SER A 227 20.52 5.20 -31.73
CA SER A 227 19.78 3.97 -31.43
C SER A 227 18.28 4.25 -31.55
N ASP A 228 17.59 3.49 -32.37
CA ASP A 228 16.14 3.58 -32.51
C ASP A 228 15.46 2.85 -31.35
N LEU A 229 14.55 3.53 -30.66
CA LEU A 229 13.75 2.95 -29.60
C LEU A 229 12.43 2.42 -30.15
N ILE A 230 12.22 1.12 -30.03
CA ILE A 230 10.97 0.44 -30.39
C ILE A 230 10.30 -0.01 -29.09
N VAL A 231 9.08 0.48 -28.83
CA VAL A 231 8.27 0.10 -27.67
C VAL A 231 7.06 -0.69 -28.15
N ASP A 232 7.02 -1.97 -27.80
CA ASP A 232 5.92 -2.88 -28.14
C ASP A 232 4.97 -2.97 -26.94
N VAL A 233 3.70 -2.61 -27.16
CA VAL A 233 2.59 -2.76 -26.21
C VAL A 233 1.68 -3.86 -26.71
N THR A 234 1.61 -4.96 -25.97
CA THR A 234 0.87 -6.17 -26.35
C THR A 234 -0.20 -6.50 -25.32
N PRO A 235 -1.26 -7.24 -25.70
CA PRO A 235 -2.31 -7.60 -24.75
C PRO A 235 -1.79 -8.38 -23.54
N GLY A 236 -2.22 -7.97 -22.34
CA GLY A 236 -2.05 -8.69 -21.09
C GLY A 236 -3.34 -9.39 -20.65
N ARG A 237 -3.43 -9.78 -19.37
CA ARG A 237 -4.63 -10.40 -18.82
C ARG A 237 -5.78 -9.39 -18.73
N ARG A 238 -6.89 -9.64 -19.46
CA ARG A 238 -8.09 -8.80 -19.40
C ARG A 238 -8.85 -8.96 -18.09
N VAL A 239 -8.85 -10.16 -17.54
CA VAL A 239 -9.49 -10.46 -16.25
C VAL A 239 -8.41 -10.92 -15.28
N THR A 240 -8.40 -10.33 -14.11
CA THR A 240 -7.58 -10.73 -12.97
C THR A 240 -8.42 -10.69 -11.71
N GLY A 241 -8.01 -11.40 -10.69
CA GLY A 241 -8.76 -11.40 -9.45
C GLY A 241 -8.15 -12.29 -8.39
N SER A 242 -8.90 -12.44 -7.30
CA SER A 242 -8.53 -13.35 -6.21
C SER A 242 -9.78 -13.94 -5.57
N VAL A 243 -9.61 -15.12 -5.00
CA VAL A 243 -10.54 -15.69 -4.03
C VAL A 243 -9.79 -15.81 -2.71
N GLU A 244 -10.42 -15.41 -1.62
CA GLU A 244 -9.82 -15.41 -0.29
C GLU A 244 -10.73 -16.10 0.73
N ALA A 245 -10.11 -16.75 1.71
CA ALA A 245 -10.78 -17.29 2.89
C ALA A 245 -9.89 -17.08 4.11
N ASP A 246 -10.49 -16.67 5.22
CA ASP A 246 -9.79 -16.47 6.48
C ASP A 246 -10.70 -16.70 7.70
N ASN A 247 -10.08 -16.76 8.88
CA ASN A 247 -10.76 -16.75 10.17
C ASN A 247 -10.54 -15.44 10.94
N ALA A 248 -10.32 -14.34 10.23
CA ALA A 248 -10.04 -13.03 10.79
C ALA A 248 -11.29 -12.11 10.83
N GLY A 249 -12.48 -12.69 10.84
CA GLY A 249 -13.73 -11.99 11.07
C GLY A 249 -13.96 -11.67 12.56
N ASN A 250 -14.98 -10.86 12.82
CA ASN A 250 -15.39 -10.52 14.18
C ASN A 250 -16.11 -11.70 14.84
N TYR A 251 -15.92 -11.89 16.14
CA TYR A 251 -16.56 -12.96 16.92
C TYR A 251 -18.09 -12.90 16.85
N TYR A 252 -18.67 -11.69 16.88
CA TYR A 252 -20.10 -11.48 16.90
C TYR A 252 -20.77 -11.49 15.53
N THR A 253 -20.03 -11.22 14.45
CA THR A 253 -20.55 -11.22 13.06
C THR A 253 -19.98 -12.34 12.21
N GLY A 254 -19.25 -13.28 12.80
CA GLY A 254 -18.69 -14.46 12.14
C GLY A 254 -17.18 -14.36 11.92
N GLU A 255 -16.46 -15.29 12.57
CA GLU A 255 -14.99 -15.34 12.51
C GLU A 255 -14.46 -15.82 11.15
N TYR A 256 -15.18 -16.73 10.48
CA TYR A 256 -14.78 -17.27 9.16
C TYR A 256 -15.36 -16.42 8.05
N ARG A 257 -14.50 -15.99 7.12
CA ARG A 257 -14.91 -15.17 5.98
C ARG A 257 -14.45 -15.80 4.68
N VAL A 258 -15.23 -15.59 3.65
CA VAL A 258 -14.85 -15.86 2.26
C VAL A 258 -15.07 -14.62 1.42
N GLY A 259 -14.19 -14.38 0.47
CA GLY A 259 -14.27 -13.21 -0.39
C GLY A 259 -13.76 -13.52 -1.80
N ALA A 260 -14.16 -12.68 -2.72
CA ALA A 260 -13.67 -12.70 -4.10
C ALA A 260 -13.53 -11.27 -4.64
N THR A 261 -12.51 -11.06 -5.45
CA THR A 261 -12.29 -9.83 -6.20
C THR A 261 -12.13 -10.18 -7.68
N VAL A 262 -12.80 -9.44 -8.55
CA VAL A 262 -12.67 -9.56 -10.00
C VAL A 262 -12.37 -8.19 -10.58
N ASN A 263 -11.33 -8.10 -11.41
CA ASN A 263 -10.90 -6.89 -12.09
C ASN A 263 -10.99 -7.09 -13.60
N LEU A 264 -11.67 -6.19 -14.28
CA LEU A 264 -11.65 -6.05 -15.73
C LEU A 264 -10.61 -4.99 -16.09
N ASN A 265 -9.51 -5.42 -16.70
CA ASN A 265 -8.35 -4.59 -16.99
C ASN A 265 -8.49 -3.96 -18.38
N ASN A 266 -8.37 -2.65 -18.43
CA ASN A 266 -8.40 -1.82 -19.63
C ASN A 266 -9.64 -2.08 -20.52
N PRO A 267 -10.88 -2.14 -19.96
CA PRO A 267 -12.07 -2.43 -20.75
C PRO A 267 -12.34 -1.37 -21.84
N PHE A 268 -12.08 -0.10 -21.58
CA PHE A 268 -12.35 1.03 -22.48
C PHE A 268 -11.10 1.65 -23.10
N GLY A 269 -9.92 1.06 -22.89
CA GLY A 269 -8.68 1.53 -23.52
C GLY A 269 -8.07 2.80 -22.89
N ARG A 270 -8.47 3.15 -21.67
CA ARG A 270 -7.99 4.35 -20.95
C ARG A 270 -7.04 4.03 -19.80
N GLY A 271 -6.37 2.87 -19.86
CA GLY A 271 -5.60 2.36 -18.75
C GLY A 271 -6.48 2.12 -17.52
N ASP A 272 -7.72 1.75 -17.76
CA ASP A 272 -8.81 1.73 -16.80
C ASP A 272 -9.01 0.34 -16.18
N VAL A 273 -9.64 0.31 -15.00
CA VAL A 273 -10.02 -0.93 -14.30
C VAL A 273 -11.41 -0.77 -13.75
N ALA A 274 -12.28 -1.74 -14.04
CA ALA A 274 -13.53 -1.96 -13.32
C ALA A 274 -13.32 -3.12 -12.34
N SER A 275 -13.62 -2.91 -11.06
CA SER A 275 -13.40 -3.90 -10.00
C SER A 275 -14.67 -4.15 -9.22
N LEU A 276 -14.92 -5.41 -8.89
CA LEU A 276 -15.96 -5.84 -7.95
C LEU A 276 -15.32 -6.73 -6.89
N ARG A 277 -15.49 -6.37 -5.62
CA ARG A 277 -15.09 -7.16 -4.45
C ARG A 277 -16.30 -7.49 -3.60
N LEU A 278 -16.44 -8.76 -3.25
CA LEU A 278 -17.48 -9.28 -2.37
C LEU A 278 -16.81 -10.05 -1.23
N MET A 279 -17.39 -9.97 -0.03
CA MET A 279 -16.96 -10.74 1.14
C MET A 279 -18.16 -11.04 2.03
N THR A 280 -18.17 -12.22 2.63
CA THR A 280 -19.22 -12.62 3.57
C THR A 280 -18.65 -13.46 4.71
N SER A 281 -19.26 -13.36 5.88
CA SER A 281 -19.07 -14.29 7.00
C SER A 281 -20.28 -15.20 7.22
N GLY A 282 -21.15 -15.36 6.22
CA GLY A 282 -22.43 -16.06 6.29
C GLY A 282 -23.57 -15.12 6.68
N SER A 283 -24.28 -15.41 7.76
CA SER A 283 -25.40 -14.57 8.20
C SER A 283 -24.99 -13.28 8.91
N GLY A 284 -23.75 -13.22 9.41
CA GLY A 284 -23.34 -12.12 10.30
C GLY A 284 -22.80 -10.87 9.61
N MET A 285 -22.22 -10.97 8.41
CA MET A 285 -21.71 -9.82 7.67
C MET A 285 -21.66 -10.10 6.18
N ASN A 286 -22.12 -9.13 5.38
CA ASN A 286 -21.90 -9.11 3.94
C ASN A 286 -21.33 -7.76 3.53
N TYR A 287 -20.32 -7.80 2.66
CA TYR A 287 -19.60 -6.63 2.16
C TYR A 287 -19.52 -6.69 0.64
N GLY A 288 -19.73 -5.56 0.00
CA GLY A 288 -19.57 -5.39 -1.43
C GLY A 288 -18.92 -4.03 -1.75
N ARG A 289 -18.01 -4.01 -2.71
CA ARG A 289 -17.40 -2.80 -3.25
C ARG A 289 -17.31 -2.90 -4.76
N ALA A 290 -17.90 -1.94 -5.46
CA ALA A 290 -17.72 -1.74 -6.89
C ALA A 290 -16.89 -0.47 -7.12
N SER A 291 -15.93 -0.52 -8.04
CA SER A 291 -15.11 0.65 -8.35
C SER A 291 -14.75 0.69 -9.83
N TYR A 292 -14.53 1.91 -10.33
CA TYR A 292 -13.98 2.17 -11.65
C TYR A 292 -12.92 3.25 -11.53
N GLN A 293 -11.77 3.02 -12.18
CA GLN A 293 -10.70 4.00 -12.25
C GLN A 293 -10.15 4.07 -13.67
N ALA A 294 -9.66 5.25 -14.08
CA ALA A 294 -9.06 5.49 -15.38
C ALA A 294 -7.86 6.42 -15.28
N MET A 295 -6.97 6.35 -16.26
CA MET A 295 -5.79 7.19 -16.33
C MET A 295 -6.04 8.45 -17.17
N PHE A 296 -5.53 9.57 -16.68
CA PHE A 296 -5.47 10.87 -17.33
C PHE A 296 -4.00 11.34 -17.33
N GLY A 297 -3.28 11.04 -18.38
CA GLY A 297 -1.82 11.11 -18.40
C GLY A 297 -1.22 10.18 -17.34
N LYS A 298 -0.45 10.73 -16.38
CA LYS A 298 0.12 9.97 -15.25
C LYS A 298 -0.83 9.85 -14.05
N THR A 299 -1.90 10.64 -14.01
CA THR A 299 -2.85 10.65 -12.90
C THR A 299 -3.87 9.53 -13.09
N THR A 300 -4.10 8.73 -12.06
CA THR A 300 -5.24 7.81 -11.98
C THR A 300 -6.33 8.45 -11.15
N LEU A 301 -7.56 8.51 -11.68
CA LEU A 301 -8.76 8.94 -10.97
C LEU A 301 -9.75 7.80 -10.91
N GLY A 302 -10.45 7.67 -9.79
CA GLY A 302 -11.42 6.60 -9.59
C GLY A 302 -12.61 7.01 -8.75
N VAL A 303 -13.68 6.25 -8.92
CA VAL A 303 -14.89 6.30 -8.10
C VAL A 303 -15.17 4.91 -7.54
N ALA A 304 -15.78 4.85 -6.37
CA ALA A 304 -16.21 3.59 -5.80
C ALA A 304 -17.48 3.75 -4.97
N TYR A 305 -18.23 2.67 -4.90
CA TYR A 305 -19.34 2.51 -3.96
C TYR A 305 -19.12 1.24 -3.13
N THR A 306 -19.24 1.37 -1.82
CA THR A 306 -19.08 0.29 -0.85
C THR A 306 -20.34 0.16 -0.03
N ALA A 307 -20.83 -1.06 0.15
CA ALA A 307 -21.94 -1.38 1.03
C ALA A 307 -21.53 -2.52 1.97
N LEU A 308 -21.93 -2.42 3.23
CA LEU A 308 -21.77 -3.47 4.24
C LEU A 308 -23.08 -3.56 5.03
N ASN A 309 -23.52 -4.77 5.31
CA ASN A 309 -24.53 -5.05 6.31
C ASN A 309 -23.99 -6.04 7.34
N TYR A 310 -24.45 -5.92 8.57
CA TYR A 310 -24.09 -6.83 9.64
C TYR A 310 -25.26 -7.12 10.56
N GLU A 311 -25.20 -8.29 11.24
CA GLU A 311 -26.10 -8.70 12.32
C GLU A 311 -25.26 -9.34 13.43
N LEU A 312 -25.50 -8.91 14.68
CA LEU A 312 -24.76 -9.43 15.83
C LEU A 312 -25.38 -10.74 16.32
N GLY A 313 -24.55 -11.76 16.40
CA GLY A 313 -24.87 -13.05 16.99
C GLY A 313 -24.33 -13.22 18.41
N LYS A 314 -24.20 -14.48 18.82
CA LYS A 314 -23.64 -14.90 20.11
C LYS A 314 -24.40 -14.25 21.28
N GLU A 315 -23.67 -13.68 22.23
CA GLU A 315 -24.21 -13.05 23.44
C GLU A 315 -25.09 -11.84 23.12
N PHE A 316 -24.91 -11.21 21.95
CA PHE A 316 -25.71 -10.08 21.49
C PHE A 316 -26.94 -10.48 20.65
N ALA A 317 -27.13 -11.77 20.33
CA ALA A 317 -28.29 -12.23 19.56
C ALA A 317 -29.66 -11.81 20.13
N PRO A 318 -29.86 -11.77 21.47
CA PRO A 318 -31.13 -11.31 22.04
C PRO A 318 -31.44 -9.83 21.76
N LEU A 319 -30.42 -9.00 21.51
CA LEU A 319 -30.60 -7.59 21.18
C LEU A 319 -31.17 -7.39 19.77
N ARG A 320 -30.99 -8.37 18.85
CA ARG A 320 -31.23 -8.24 17.42
C ARG A 320 -30.60 -6.98 16.87
N ALA A 321 -29.34 -6.75 17.26
CA ALA A 321 -28.59 -5.59 16.80
C ALA A 321 -28.03 -5.83 15.42
N HIS A 322 -28.30 -4.93 14.51
CA HIS A 322 -27.87 -4.97 13.10
C HIS A 322 -27.61 -3.58 12.55
N GLY A 323 -27.04 -3.50 11.36
CA GLY A 323 -26.82 -2.19 10.75
C GLY A 323 -26.20 -2.26 9.37
N THR A 324 -26.07 -1.08 8.78
CA THR A 324 -25.55 -0.90 7.43
C THR A 324 -24.51 0.20 7.35
N VAL A 325 -23.60 0.07 6.39
CA VAL A 325 -22.65 1.11 5.99
C VAL A 325 -22.75 1.29 4.48
N GLU A 326 -22.81 2.54 4.05
CA GLU A 326 -22.69 2.92 2.64
C GLU A 326 -21.61 3.99 2.50
N ILE A 327 -20.71 3.83 1.52
CA ILE A 327 -19.63 4.79 1.27
C ILE A 327 -19.54 5.04 -0.22
N ALA A 328 -19.74 6.29 -0.62
CA ALA A 328 -19.42 6.77 -1.96
C ALA A 328 -18.07 7.48 -1.93
N SER A 329 -17.15 7.08 -2.80
CA SER A 329 -15.76 7.55 -2.81
C SER A 329 -15.38 8.13 -4.17
N ILE A 330 -14.60 9.21 -4.16
CA ILE A 330 -13.80 9.69 -5.29
C ILE A 330 -12.35 9.70 -4.82
N TYR A 331 -11.45 9.15 -5.61
CA TYR A 331 -10.05 9.08 -5.23
C TYR A 331 -9.11 9.23 -6.42
N GLY A 332 -7.88 9.60 -6.14
CA GLY A 332 -6.85 9.71 -7.16
C GLY A 332 -5.46 9.42 -6.65
N SER A 333 -4.57 9.11 -7.60
CA SER A 333 -3.16 8.92 -7.34
C SER A 333 -2.30 9.52 -8.45
N TYR A 334 -1.14 10.06 -8.06
CA TYR A 334 -0.14 10.61 -8.97
C TYR A 334 1.26 10.09 -8.61
N PRO A 335 2.01 9.49 -9.55
CA PRO A 335 3.37 9.03 -9.30
C PRO A 335 4.34 10.23 -9.27
N LEU A 336 4.80 10.60 -8.08
CA LEU A 336 5.85 11.61 -7.89
C LEU A 336 7.22 11.07 -8.28
N ILE A 337 7.51 9.84 -7.87
CA ILE A 337 8.72 9.09 -8.21
C ILE A 337 8.28 7.71 -8.68
N ARG A 338 8.73 7.31 -9.89
CA ARG A 338 8.52 5.97 -10.41
C ARG A 338 9.81 5.46 -11.01
N SER A 339 10.47 4.56 -10.31
CA SER A 339 11.72 3.93 -10.74
C SER A 339 11.72 2.45 -10.36
N ARG A 340 12.76 1.73 -10.73
CA ARG A 340 12.94 0.33 -10.36
C ARG A 340 12.95 0.13 -8.85
N ASN A 341 13.68 0.98 -8.15
CA ASN A 341 14.00 0.79 -6.74
C ASN A 341 13.23 1.72 -5.81
N THR A 342 12.75 2.87 -6.30
CA THR A 342 12.08 3.87 -5.47
C THR A 342 10.78 4.31 -6.13
N ASN A 343 9.69 4.24 -5.38
CA ASN A 343 8.40 4.70 -5.83
C ASN A 343 7.77 5.56 -4.75
N LEU A 344 7.19 6.69 -5.15
CA LEU A 344 6.45 7.59 -4.28
C LEU A 344 5.22 8.08 -5.03
N TYR A 345 4.06 7.96 -4.40
CA TYR A 345 2.78 8.39 -4.94
C TYR A 345 2.16 9.43 -4.02
N ALA A 346 1.63 10.49 -4.59
CA ALA A 346 0.66 11.36 -3.94
C ALA A 346 -0.73 10.76 -4.12
N LEU A 347 -1.50 10.71 -3.04
CA LEU A 347 -2.83 10.14 -2.96
C LEU A 347 -3.78 11.20 -2.41
N ALA A 348 -5.03 11.24 -2.91
CA ALA A 348 -6.08 12.07 -2.33
C ALA A 348 -7.44 11.44 -2.60
N GLY A 349 -8.41 11.75 -1.75
CA GLY A 349 -9.78 11.29 -1.97
C GLY A 349 -10.78 11.96 -1.06
N PHE A 350 -12.04 11.75 -1.40
CA PHE A 350 -13.20 12.18 -0.64
C PHE A 350 -14.17 11.02 -0.50
N ASP A 351 -14.63 10.79 0.73
CA ASP A 351 -15.61 9.76 1.07
C ASP A 351 -16.84 10.40 1.69
N ALA A 352 -18.02 10.09 1.16
CA ALA A 352 -19.30 10.32 1.78
C ALA A 352 -19.77 9.01 2.40
N LYS A 353 -19.82 8.96 3.73
CA LYS A 353 -20.13 7.76 4.51
C LYS A 353 -21.47 7.91 5.21
N THR A 354 -22.28 6.86 5.20
CA THR A 354 -23.52 6.74 5.95
C THR A 354 -23.45 5.47 6.80
N PHE A 355 -23.82 5.59 8.06
CA PHE A 355 -23.87 4.49 9.02
C PHE A 355 -25.23 4.45 9.66
N LYS A 356 -25.82 3.26 9.76
CA LYS A 356 -27.06 3.01 10.46
C LYS A 356 -26.89 1.82 11.38
N ASP A 357 -27.16 2.01 12.68
CA ASP A 357 -27.15 0.97 13.69
C ASP A 357 -28.56 0.88 14.30
N GLU A 358 -29.10 -0.33 14.39
CA GLU A 358 -30.44 -0.62 14.89
C GLU A 358 -30.37 -1.70 15.99
N VAL A 359 -31.13 -1.52 17.07
CA VAL A 359 -31.29 -2.51 18.12
C VAL A 359 -32.78 -2.74 18.34
N ASP A 360 -33.32 -3.84 17.81
CA ASP A 360 -34.76 -4.13 17.82
C ASP A 360 -35.31 -4.24 19.23
N LEU A 361 -34.57 -4.87 20.16
CA LEU A 361 -35.02 -5.06 21.54
C LEU A 361 -35.42 -3.75 22.23
N THR A 362 -34.70 -2.67 21.91
CA THR A 362 -34.94 -1.34 22.49
C THR A 362 -35.59 -0.39 21.51
N SER A 363 -35.87 -0.83 20.28
CA SER A 363 -36.34 0.00 19.17
C SER A 363 -35.48 1.26 18.96
N SER A 364 -34.17 1.13 19.22
CA SER A 364 -33.24 2.26 19.07
C SER A 364 -32.60 2.24 17.69
N VAL A 365 -32.51 3.41 17.09
CA VAL A 365 -31.86 3.64 15.79
C VAL A 365 -30.81 4.73 15.96
N THR A 366 -29.65 4.53 15.37
CA THR A 366 -28.59 5.54 15.32
C THR A 366 -28.15 5.75 13.88
N ASP A 367 -28.48 6.89 13.33
CA ASP A 367 -28.06 7.31 11.99
C ASP A 367 -26.94 8.33 12.09
N LYS A 368 -25.86 8.10 11.31
CA LYS A 368 -24.70 8.98 11.23
C LYS A 368 -24.25 9.16 9.80
N LYS A 369 -23.77 10.34 9.48
CA LYS A 369 -23.09 10.65 8.22
C LYS A 369 -21.71 11.21 8.48
N ALA A 370 -20.76 10.90 7.62
CA ALA A 370 -19.44 11.51 7.67
C ALA A 370 -18.99 11.94 6.26
N ARG A 371 -18.44 13.13 6.18
CA ARG A 371 -17.77 13.66 4.98
C ARG A 371 -16.29 13.73 5.27
N VAL A 372 -15.51 13.02 4.52
CA VAL A 372 -14.09 12.78 4.83
C VAL A 372 -13.23 13.13 3.63
N LEU A 373 -12.42 14.17 3.74
CA LEU A 373 -11.35 14.49 2.80
C LEU A 373 -10.03 13.94 3.34
N TRP A 374 -9.27 13.25 2.51
CA TRP A 374 -7.97 12.74 2.89
C TRP A 374 -6.93 12.98 1.80
N ALA A 375 -5.68 13.20 2.21
CA ALA A 375 -4.54 13.31 1.33
C ALA A 375 -3.32 12.64 1.97
N GLY A 376 -2.46 12.05 1.16
CA GLY A 376 -1.33 11.31 1.70
C GLY A 376 -0.22 11.06 0.69
N LEU A 377 0.86 10.50 1.22
CA LEU A 377 1.99 9.99 0.47
C LEU A 377 2.15 8.51 0.78
N ALA A 378 2.38 7.69 -0.24
CA ALA A 378 2.72 6.28 -0.06
C ALA A 378 3.86 5.88 -0.99
N GLY A 379 4.77 5.07 -0.52
CA GLY A 379 5.92 4.67 -1.30
C GLY A 379 6.59 3.40 -0.84
N ASN A 380 7.57 2.99 -1.65
CA ASN A 380 8.48 1.89 -1.31
C ASN A 380 9.89 2.17 -1.84
N HIS A 381 10.85 1.52 -1.21
CA HIS A 381 12.25 1.63 -1.58
C HIS A 381 12.95 0.29 -1.42
N LEU A 382 13.69 -0.10 -2.47
CA LEU A 382 14.58 -1.27 -2.47
C LEU A 382 16.01 -0.79 -2.42
N ASP A 383 16.81 -1.36 -1.53
CA ASP A 383 18.22 -1.03 -1.38
C ASP A 383 19.10 -2.27 -1.23
N SER A 384 20.41 -2.08 -1.27
CA SER A 384 21.42 -3.14 -1.09
C SER A 384 22.04 -3.14 0.32
N PHE A 385 21.59 -2.28 1.23
CA PHE A 385 22.13 -2.18 2.59
C PHE A 385 22.02 -3.52 3.33
N GLY A 386 23.11 -3.96 3.99
CA GLY A 386 23.13 -5.15 4.83
C GLY A 386 22.68 -6.46 4.12
N GLY A 387 22.94 -6.60 2.81
CA GLY A 387 22.51 -7.75 2.01
C GLY A 387 21.22 -7.54 1.23
N GLY A 388 20.64 -6.36 1.32
CA GLY A 388 19.44 -5.91 0.60
C GLY A 388 18.19 -5.85 1.47
N GLY A 389 17.39 -4.83 1.25
CA GLY A 389 16.15 -4.58 1.96
C GLY A 389 15.04 -3.99 1.10
N ALA A 390 13.80 -4.17 1.56
CA ALA A 390 12.62 -3.55 0.98
C ALA A 390 11.87 -2.80 2.08
N SER A 391 11.69 -1.50 1.88
CA SER A 391 10.94 -0.63 2.78
C SER A 391 9.64 -0.19 2.13
N SER A 392 8.57 -0.04 2.92
CA SER A 392 7.33 0.60 2.52
C SER A 392 6.90 1.61 3.57
N TYR A 393 6.27 2.69 3.15
CA TYR A 393 5.82 3.75 4.05
C TYR A 393 4.58 4.44 3.49
N SER A 394 3.75 4.94 4.40
CA SER A 394 2.65 5.85 4.06
C SER A 394 2.39 6.83 5.20
N LEU A 395 1.90 8.00 4.82
CA LEU A 395 1.44 9.06 5.71
C LEU A 395 0.16 9.62 5.13
N THR A 396 -0.93 9.65 5.92
CA THR A 396 -2.23 10.13 5.46
C THR A 396 -2.81 11.10 6.46
N GLN A 397 -3.07 12.33 6.03
CA GLN A 397 -3.84 13.33 6.76
C GLN A 397 -5.30 13.23 6.36
N THR A 398 -6.19 13.19 7.34
CA THR A 398 -7.63 13.12 7.17
C THR A 398 -8.30 14.33 7.83
N PHE A 399 -9.26 14.92 7.14
CA PHE A 399 -10.16 15.96 7.63
C PHE A 399 -11.57 15.44 7.47
N GLY A 400 -12.28 15.25 8.57
CA GLY A 400 -13.64 14.74 8.56
C GLY A 400 -14.61 15.64 9.27
N ASP A 401 -15.88 15.48 8.92
CA ASP A 401 -17.02 16.07 9.58
C ASP A 401 -18.05 14.99 9.81
N LEU A 402 -18.32 14.69 11.08
CA LEU A 402 -19.30 13.69 11.51
C LEU A 402 -20.59 14.38 11.92
N ASP A 403 -21.70 13.92 11.38
CA ASP A 403 -23.05 14.36 11.71
C ASP A 403 -23.85 13.17 12.29
N ILE A 404 -24.21 13.26 13.58
CA ILE A 404 -25.07 12.28 14.25
C ILE A 404 -26.51 12.78 14.11
N GLU A 405 -27.25 12.19 13.16
CA GLU A 405 -28.58 12.66 12.77
C GLU A 405 -29.68 12.30 13.79
N THR A 406 -29.49 11.21 14.56
CA THR A 406 -30.45 10.76 15.56
C THR A 406 -30.36 11.64 16.81
N PRO A 407 -31.41 12.41 17.21
CA PRO A 407 -31.32 13.36 18.33
C PRO A 407 -30.94 12.72 19.66
N ALA A 408 -31.43 11.51 19.95
CA ALA A 408 -31.10 10.79 21.18
C ALA A 408 -29.61 10.39 21.21
N ALA A 409 -29.06 9.89 20.11
CA ALA A 409 -27.65 9.52 19.99
C ALA A 409 -26.75 10.77 20.07
N LEU A 410 -27.14 11.87 19.43
CA LEU A 410 -26.43 13.15 19.51
C LEU A 410 -26.39 13.70 20.94
N ALA A 411 -27.49 13.59 21.70
CA ALA A 411 -27.54 14.02 23.10
C ALA A 411 -26.60 13.18 23.98
N VAL A 412 -26.53 11.87 23.75
CA VAL A 412 -25.58 10.97 24.43
C VAL A 412 -24.15 11.34 24.07
N ASP A 413 -23.83 11.51 22.77
CA ASP A 413 -22.49 11.90 22.32
C ASP A 413 -22.05 13.24 22.93
N ALA A 414 -22.94 14.24 22.94
CA ALA A 414 -22.65 15.56 23.51
C ALA A 414 -22.35 15.51 25.02
N ALA A 415 -22.96 14.57 25.74
CA ALA A 415 -22.73 14.37 27.18
C ALA A 415 -21.51 13.49 27.48
N THR A 416 -20.97 12.79 26.47
CA THR A 416 -19.90 11.78 26.61
C THR A 416 -18.71 12.08 25.70
N ALA A 417 -18.56 11.33 24.62
CA ALA A 417 -17.39 11.32 23.73
C ALA A 417 -17.22 12.60 22.91
N ARG A 418 -18.31 13.31 22.60
CA ARG A 418 -18.32 14.55 21.79
C ARG A 418 -17.63 14.35 20.43
N THR A 419 -17.96 13.25 19.77
CA THR A 419 -17.38 12.88 18.46
C THR A 419 -17.98 13.70 17.33
N ASN A 420 -19.20 14.17 17.48
CA ASN A 420 -19.92 14.94 16.45
C ASN A 420 -19.14 16.19 16.02
N GLY A 421 -19.23 16.52 14.72
CA GLY A 421 -18.59 17.69 14.10
C GLY A 421 -17.19 17.38 13.57
N HIS A 422 -16.42 18.45 13.33
CA HIS A 422 -15.11 18.36 12.65
C HIS A 422 -14.06 17.65 13.47
N TYR A 423 -13.27 16.82 12.78
CA TYR A 423 -12.09 16.13 13.33
C TYR A 423 -10.96 16.07 12.32
N GLN A 424 -9.76 15.84 12.82
CA GLN A 424 -8.57 15.57 12.01
C GLN A 424 -7.85 14.36 12.58
N LYS A 425 -7.23 13.57 11.71
CA LYS A 425 -6.33 12.51 12.11
C LYS A 425 -5.16 12.36 11.15
N LEU A 426 -4.02 11.99 11.69
CA LEU A 426 -2.82 11.64 10.95
C LEU A 426 -2.53 10.16 11.18
N ALA A 427 -2.62 9.35 10.11
CA ALA A 427 -2.25 7.95 10.14
C ALA A 427 -0.89 7.74 9.46
N TYR A 428 -0.06 6.87 10.02
CA TYR A 428 1.24 6.54 9.48
C TYR A 428 1.50 5.04 9.49
N HIS A 429 2.28 4.61 8.52
CA HIS A 429 2.79 3.25 8.40
C HIS A 429 4.23 3.27 7.90
N ALA A 430 5.07 2.44 8.48
CA ALA A 430 6.39 2.13 7.95
C ALA A 430 6.70 0.64 8.19
N ALA A 431 7.26 -0.03 7.18
CA ALA A 431 7.70 -1.40 7.32
C ALA A 431 8.98 -1.65 6.53
N ARG A 432 9.80 -2.58 7.01
CA ARG A 432 11.01 -3.03 6.34
C ARG A 432 11.18 -4.54 6.44
N VAL A 433 11.50 -5.15 5.31
CA VAL A 433 12.08 -6.49 5.25
C VAL A 433 13.57 -6.33 4.99
N GLN A 434 14.41 -6.84 5.88
CA GLN A 434 15.86 -6.82 5.75
C GLN A 434 16.38 -8.24 5.58
N ARG A 435 17.04 -8.53 4.49
CA ARG A 435 17.77 -9.79 4.29
C ARG A 435 19.04 -9.76 5.13
N VAL A 436 19.19 -10.74 6.01
CA VAL A 436 20.39 -10.92 6.85
C VAL A 436 21.30 -11.98 6.24
N THR A 437 20.72 -13.07 5.79
CA THR A 437 21.39 -14.13 5.04
C THR A 437 20.52 -14.58 3.87
N ASP A 438 20.98 -15.51 3.07
CA ASP A 438 20.15 -16.10 1.99
C ASP A 438 18.91 -16.83 2.49
N ARG A 439 18.86 -17.20 3.78
CA ARG A 439 17.76 -17.95 4.39
C ARG A 439 17.00 -17.17 5.44
N ILE A 440 17.62 -16.16 6.05
CA ILE A 440 17.05 -15.42 7.17
C ILE A 440 16.79 -13.99 6.74
N SER A 441 15.58 -13.52 6.97
CA SER A 441 15.21 -12.12 6.89
C SER A 441 14.52 -11.65 8.17
N LEU A 442 14.69 -10.38 8.49
CA LEU A 442 13.97 -9.69 9.55
C LEU A 442 12.88 -8.85 8.93
N TYR A 443 11.74 -8.79 9.59
CA TYR A 443 10.66 -7.86 9.26
C TYR A 443 10.35 -7.02 10.48
N GLY A 444 10.23 -5.71 10.26
CA GLY A 444 9.75 -4.76 11.26
C GLY A 444 8.70 -3.87 10.64
N ALA A 445 7.61 -3.63 11.36
CA ALA A 445 6.57 -2.68 10.95
C ALA A 445 6.08 -1.87 12.14
N ILE A 446 5.70 -0.63 11.88
CA ILE A 446 4.98 0.25 12.79
C ILE A 446 3.81 0.88 12.06
N ASN A 447 2.64 0.87 12.71
CA ASN A 447 1.44 1.58 12.28
C ASN A 447 0.95 2.41 13.44
N GLY A 448 0.38 3.57 13.17
CA GLY A 448 -0.21 4.36 14.23
C GLY A 448 -1.06 5.50 13.72
N GLN A 449 -1.69 6.17 14.67
CA GLN A 449 -2.63 7.25 14.41
C GLN A 449 -2.55 8.29 15.54
N PHE A 450 -2.67 9.56 15.16
CA PHE A 450 -2.92 10.69 16.06
C PHE A 450 -4.25 11.34 15.69
N ALA A 451 -5.00 11.79 16.69
CA ALA A 451 -6.30 12.43 16.49
C ALA A 451 -6.34 13.82 17.13
N SER A 452 -7.14 14.74 16.58
CA SER A 452 -7.33 16.08 17.12
C SER A 452 -8.35 16.14 18.26
N LYS A 453 -9.26 15.15 18.32
CA LYS A 453 -10.35 15.00 19.32
C LYS A 453 -10.76 13.53 19.39
N ASN A 454 -11.75 13.23 20.21
CA ASN A 454 -12.38 11.91 20.22
C ASN A 454 -13.01 11.62 18.86
N LEU A 455 -12.77 10.44 18.34
CA LEU A 455 -13.26 9.98 17.04
C LEU A 455 -14.46 9.05 17.21
N ASP A 456 -15.34 9.02 16.22
CA ASP A 456 -16.29 7.93 16.05
C ASP A 456 -15.55 6.62 15.80
N ILE A 457 -16.17 5.50 16.17
CA ILE A 457 -15.56 4.17 16.00
C ILE A 457 -15.15 3.88 14.55
N SER A 458 -15.83 4.47 13.55
CA SER A 458 -15.49 4.35 12.14
C SER A 458 -14.14 4.95 11.76
N GLU A 459 -13.54 5.77 12.63
CA GLU A 459 -12.28 6.46 12.38
C GLU A 459 -11.17 6.09 13.39
N LYS A 460 -11.51 5.28 14.42
CA LYS A 460 -10.54 4.78 15.41
C LYS A 460 -9.65 3.69 14.84
N MET A 461 -8.47 3.51 15.40
CA MET A 461 -7.61 2.36 15.09
C MET A 461 -7.89 1.20 16.04
N GLY A 462 -7.84 -0.03 15.53
CA GLY A 462 -7.93 -1.26 16.32
C GLY A 462 -6.54 -1.79 16.70
N LEU A 463 -6.41 -2.38 17.89
CA LEU A 463 -5.15 -2.89 18.41
C LEU A 463 -4.99 -4.41 18.22
N GLY A 464 -6.09 -5.18 18.12
CA GLY A 464 -6.07 -6.63 17.98
C GLY A 464 -6.31 -7.12 16.55
N GLY A 465 -6.03 -8.40 16.34
CA GLY A 465 -6.24 -9.10 15.08
C GLY A 465 -4.96 -9.50 14.34
N PRO A 466 -5.08 -10.22 13.21
CA PRO A 466 -3.93 -10.79 12.51
C PRO A 466 -2.98 -9.76 11.86
N TYR A 467 -3.42 -8.49 11.76
CA TYR A 467 -2.65 -7.38 11.19
C TYR A 467 -2.15 -6.39 12.26
N ALA A 468 -2.40 -6.68 13.54
CA ALA A 468 -2.01 -5.87 14.67
C ALA A 468 -1.36 -6.76 15.75
N VAL A 469 -1.83 -6.77 17.00
CA VAL A 469 -1.36 -7.68 18.05
C VAL A 469 -2.10 -9.02 17.89
N ARG A 470 -1.46 -9.99 17.27
CA ARG A 470 -2.05 -11.27 16.85
C ARG A 470 -2.58 -12.15 18.00
N ALA A 471 -2.16 -11.91 19.24
CA ALA A 471 -2.66 -12.63 20.40
C ALA A 471 -4.07 -12.20 20.86
N TYR A 472 -4.62 -11.14 20.28
CA TYR A 472 -5.92 -10.57 20.63
C TYR A 472 -6.91 -10.61 19.47
N PRO A 473 -8.24 -10.63 19.75
CA PRO A 473 -9.25 -10.72 18.69
C PRO A 473 -9.32 -9.48 17.81
N VAL A 474 -9.95 -9.62 16.65
CA VAL A 474 -10.29 -8.50 15.80
C VAL A 474 -11.31 -7.61 16.51
N GLY A 475 -11.18 -6.28 16.39
CA GLY A 475 -12.04 -5.32 17.05
C GLY A 475 -11.63 -4.97 18.49
N GLU A 476 -10.48 -5.48 18.95
CA GLU A 476 -9.96 -5.20 20.28
C GLU A 476 -9.41 -3.78 20.38
N ALA A 477 -9.78 -3.07 21.44
CA ALA A 477 -9.24 -1.77 21.84
C ALA A 477 -9.26 -0.70 20.73
N TYR A 478 -10.44 -0.42 20.16
CA TYR A 478 -10.61 0.74 19.29
C TYR A 478 -10.27 2.04 20.00
N SER A 479 -9.38 2.84 19.41
CA SER A 479 -8.77 3.99 20.09
C SER A 479 -8.51 5.15 19.12
N ASP A 480 -8.51 6.36 19.69
CA ASP A 480 -8.28 7.59 18.91
C ASP A 480 -6.82 7.73 18.49
N GLU A 481 -5.91 7.34 19.39
CA GLU A 481 -4.47 7.47 19.19
C GLU A 481 -3.75 6.20 19.62
N GLY A 482 -2.59 5.96 19.01
CA GLY A 482 -1.73 4.87 19.40
C GLY A 482 -0.86 4.33 18.28
N TYR A 483 -0.22 3.20 18.58
CA TYR A 483 0.64 2.51 17.63
C TYR A 483 0.65 1.00 17.86
N VAL A 484 1.01 0.28 16.79
CA VAL A 484 1.30 -1.15 16.79
C VAL A 484 2.66 -1.37 16.17
N VAL A 485 3.49 -2.19 16.80
CA VAL A 485 4.78 -2.65 16.29
C VAL A 485 4.73 -4.16 16.10
N ASN A 486 5.16 -4.62 14.93
CA ASN A 486 5.32 -6.03 14.61
C ASN A 486 6.78 -6.30 14.26
N LEU A 487 7.40 -7.28 14.91
CA LEU A 487 8.76 -7.73 14.65
C LEU A 487 8.74 -9.22 14.32
N GLU A 488 9.42 -9.61 13.23
CA GLU A 488 9.46 -11.01 12.81
C GLU A 488 10.88 -11.43 12.39
N VAL A 489 11.20 -12.67 12.70
CA VAL A 489 12.31 -13.41 12.10
C VAL A 489 11.71 -14.44 11.15
N ARG A 490 12.11 -14.41 9.89
CA ARG A 490 11.61 -15.29 8.83
C ARG A 490 12.72 -16.19 8.33
N LEU A 491 12.51 -17.51 8.42
CA LEU A 491 13.44 -18.53 7.93
C LEU A 491 12.89 -19.15 6.65
N LEU A 492 13.60 -19.02 5.53
CA LEU A 492 13.21 -19.60 4.24
C LEU A 492 13.43 -21.12 4.27
N LEU A 493 12.35 -21.90 4.28
CA LEU A 493 12.35 -23.35 4.32
C LEU A 493 12.56 -24.01 2.95
N SER A 494 12.13 -23.36 1.87
CA SER A 494 12.23 -23.89 0.50
C SER A 494 13.66 -24.18 0.05
N LYS A 495 14.67 -23.60 0.69
CA LYS A 495 16.09 -23.96 0.48
C LYS A 495 16.53 -25.25 1.18
N PHE A 496 15.70 -25.83 2.03
CA PHE A 496 15.97 -27.13 2.65
C PHE A 496 15.37 -28.30 1.87
N PHE A 497 14.46 -28.01 0.93
CA PHE A 497 13.76 -29.01 0.11
C PHE A 497 13.93 -28.58 -1.35
N GLU A 498 14.85 -29.25 -2.07
CA GLU A 498 15.24 -28.90 -3.45
C GLU A 498 14.07 -28.92 -4.45
N ASP A 499 13.07 -29.76 -4.21
CA ASP A 499 11.90 -29.93 -5.09
C ASP A 499 10.72 -28.98 -4.79
N MET A 500 10.84 -28.05 -3.82
CA MET A 500 9.77 -27.08 -3.56
C MET A 500 9.90 -25.82 -4.41
N PRO A 501 9.11 -25.65 -5.49
CA PRO A 501 9.21 -24.50 -6.39
C PRO A 501 8.65 -23.18 -5.80
N ARG A 502 8.27 -23.16 -4.51
CA ARG A 502 7.49 -22.10 -3.85
C ARG A 502 8.18 -21.63 -2.58
N GLN A 503 8.06 -20.32 -2.29
CA GLN A 503 8.67 -19.75 -1.08
C GLN A 503 7.84 -20.11 0.15
N MET A 504 8.44 -20.84 1.07
CA MET A 504 7.86 -21.16 2.37
C MET A 504 8.75 -20.61 3.48
N HIS A 505 8.17 -19.86 4.40
CA HIS A 505 8.90 -19.29 5.54
C HIS A 505 8.30 -19.78 6.84
N LEU A 506 9.16 -20.24 7.75
CA LEU A 506 8.84 -20.31 9.17
C LEU A 506 9.04 -18.91 9.76
N VAL A 507 8.07 -18.44 10.53
CA VAL A 507 8.04 -17.09 11.09
C VAL A 507 7.98 -17.19 12.61
N GLY A 508 8.92 -16.58 13.31
CA GLY A 508 8.80 -16.27 14.73
C GLY A 508 8.54 -14.78 14.89
N PHE A 509 7.62 -14.38 15.78
CA PHE A 509 7.22 -12.97 15.88
C PHE A 509 6.91 -12.51 17.29
N ILE A 510 7.03 -11.20 17.47
CA ILE A 510 6.56 -10.45 18.65
C ILE A 510 5.78 -9.24 18.15
N ASP A 511 4.58 -9.05 18.71
CA ASP A 511 3.71 -7.92 18.46
C ASP A 511 3.51 -7.13 19.75
N ALA A 512 3.50 -5.82 19.67
CA ALA A 512 3.17 -4.94 20.77
C ALA A 512 2.42 -3.71 20.26
N GLY A 513 1.53 -3.17 21.08
CA GLY A 513 0.85 -1.92 20.76
C GLY A 513 0.35 -1.24 22.01
N ALA A 514 0.33 0.08 21.98
CA ALA A 514 -0.21 0.92 23.03
C ALA A 514 -1.15 1.97 22.42
N VAL A 515 -2.27 2.20 23.06
CA VAL A 515 -3.33 3.09 22.59
C VAL A 515 -3.93 3.89 23.72
N THR A 516 -4.43 5.08 23.37
CA THR A 516 -5.26 5.94 24.19
C THR A 516 -6.68 5.91 23.62
N HIS A 517 -7.63 5.36 24.36
CA HIS A 517 -9.00 5.13 23.90
C HIS A 517 -9.70 6.41 23.47
N ASN A 518 -9.54 7.46 24.26
CA ASN A 518 -10.19 8.74 24.01
C ASN A 518 -9.17 9.86 24.21
N ARG A 519 -8.96 10.67 23.18
CA ARG A 519 -8.09 11.85 23.24
C ARG A 519 -8.46 12.79 24.38
N ASN A 520 -9.78 12.96 24.59
CA ASN A 520 -10.35 13.73 25.67
C ASN A 520 -11.24 12.80 26.50
N PRO A 521 -10.73 12.18 27.57
CA PRO A 521 -11.49 11.24 28.38
C PRO A 521 -12.64 11.94 29.10
N TRP A 522 -13.78 11.26 29.17
CA TRP A 522 -14.98 11.75 29.91
C TRP A 522 -15.39 10.85 31.07
N THR A 523 -14.64 9.77 31.28
CA THR A 523 -14.82 8.84 32.42
C THR A 523 -13.56 8.80 33.26
N ASN A 524 -13.67 8.35 34.49
CA ASN A 524 -12.54 8.19 35.41
C ASN A 524 -11.86 6.81 35.31
N GLY A 525 -12.23 5.99 34.31
CA GLY A 525 -11.61 4.69 34.05
C GLY A 525 -10.28 4.80 33.31
N ASP A 526 -9.58 3.65 33.17
CA ASP A 526 -8.34 3.55 32.40
C ASP A 526 -8.59 3.94 30.95
N ASN A 527 -7.86 4.94 30.48
CA ASN A 527 -7.97 5.45 29.11
C ASN A 527 -6.87 4.92 28.19
N ASP A 528 -5.82 4.35 28.76
CA ASP A 528 -4.70 3.78 28.02
C ASP A 528 -4.73 2.25 28.08
N ARG A 529 -4.32 1.61 27.00
CA ARG A 529 -4.23 0.15 26.95
C ARG A 529 -3.00 -0.29 26.18
N THR A 530 -2.28 -1.27 26.74
CA THR A 530 -1.10 -1.85 26.11
C THR A 530 -1.31 -3.35 25.94
N LEU A 531 -1.17 -3.84 24.71
CA LEU A 531 -1.29 -5.25 24.39
C LEU A 531 0.03 -5.77 23.83
N SER A 532 0.38 -7.01 24.16
CA SER A 532 1.54 -7.67 23.58
C SER A 532 1.31 -9.16 23.38
N GLY A 533 1.98 -9.73 22.42
CA GLY A 533 1.91 -11.15 22.10
C GLY A 533 3.13 -11.62 21.35
N ALA A 534 3.39 -12.92 21.41
CA ALA A 534 4.42 -13.58 20.62
C ALA A 534 3.87 -14.85 20.00
N GLY A 535 4.53 -15.34 18.98
CA GLY A 535 4.07 -16.55 18.34
C GLY A 535 4.96 -17.04 17.23
N ILE A 536 4.44 -18.08 16.58
CA ILE A 536 5.06 -18.71 15.43
C ILE A 536 4.06 -18.82 14.29
N GLY A 537 4.56 -18.91 13.08
CA GLY A 537 3.71 -19.06 11.91
C GLY A 537 4.41 -19.64 10.72
N LEU A 538 3.63 -19.96 9.72
CA LEU A 538 4.06 -20.43 8.42
C LEU A 538 3.48 -19.52 7.35
N THR A 539 4.31 -19.02 6.45
CA THR A 539 3.87 -18.34 5.23
C THR A 539 4.33 -19.17 4.04
N TRP A 540 3.38 -19.46 3.15
CA TRP A 540 3.65 -20.22 1.92
C TRP A 540 3.05 -19.44 0.75
N ALA A 541 3.89 -19.02 -0.17
CA ALA A 541 3.48 -18.17 -1.26
C ALA A 541 4.15 -18.54 -2.58
N GLU A 542 3.43 -18.35 -3.66
CA GLU A 542 3.93 -18.34 -5.01
C GLU A 542 3.48 -17.05 -5.70
N TYR A 543 4.44 -16.39 -6.32
CA TYR A 543 4.22 -15.09 -6.97
C TYR A 543 3.00 -15.11 -7.92
N ASN A 544 2.04 -14.20 -7.69
CA ASN A 544 0.81 -14.05 -8.48
C ASN A 544 -0.01 -15.34 -8.67
N ASN A 545 0.14 -16.32 -7.77
CA ASN A 545 -0.60 -17.57 -7.79
C ASN A 545 -1.38 -17.77 -6.49
N PHE A 546 -0.72 -17.86 -5.35
CA PHE A 546 -1.39 -18.00 -4.07
C PHE A 546 -0.55 -17.48 -2.88
N VAL A 547 -1.24 -17.24 -1.77
CA VAL A 547 -0.65 -16.96 -0.45
C VAL A 547 -1.42 -17.74 0.60
N VAL A 548 -0.69 -18.44 1.47
CA VAL A 548 -1.20 -19.09 2.67
C VAL A 548 -0.43 -18.55 3.86
N ASN A 549 -1.13 -18.02 4.85
CA ASN A 549 -0.57 -17.60 6.12
C ASN A 549 -1.25 -18.36 7.24
N ALA A 550 -0.49 -18.94 8.15
CA ALA A 550 -1.00 -19.59 9.35
C ALA A 550 -0.15 -19.15 10.54
N TYR A 551 -0.77 -18.64 11.59
CA TYR A 551 -0.11 -18.13 12.78
C TYR A 551 -0.75 -18.66 14.04
N TRP A 552 0.07 -18.99 15.03
CA TRP A 552 -0.34 -19.17 16.41
C TRP A 552 0.30 -18.10 17.25
N ALA A 553 -0.49 -17.32 17.96
CA ALA A 553 -0.07 -16.21 18.81
C ALA A 553 -0.54 -16.44 20.24
N GLN A 554 0.31 -16.13 21.21
CA GLN A 554 0.05 -16.19 22.64
C GLN A 554 0.26 -14.81 23.26
N LYS A 555 -0.56 -14.45 24.25
CA LYS A 555 -0.41 -13.23 25.04
C LYS A 555 0.91 -13.25 25.83
N LEU A 556 1.58 -12.11 25.91
CA LEU A 556 2.75 -11.87 26.76
C LEU A 556 2.42 -11.09 28.04
N GLY A 557 1.16 -10.73 28.26
CA GLY A 557 0.67 -10.01 29.42
C GLY A 557 -0.64 -10.61 29.94
N ASN A 558 -1.18 -10.01 30.98
CA ASN A 558 -2.41 -10.46 31.64
C ASN A 558 -3.66 -9.71 31.17
N GLU A 559 -3.54 -8.86 30.15
CA GLU A 559 -4.65 -8.08 29.61
C GLU A 559 -5.76 -8.99 29.08
N VAL A 560 -6.97 -8.80 29.58
CA VAL A 560 -8.15 -9.59 29.19
C VAL A 560 -8.69 -9.09 27.86
N ALA A 561 -8.99 -10.01 26.93
CA ALA A 561 -9.65 -9.62 25.68
C ALA A 561 -11.09 -9.19 25.96
N THR A 562 -11.52 -8.11 25.29
CA THR A 562 -12.86 -7.53 25.46
C THR A 562 -13.75 -7.67 24.20
N ALA A 563 -13.16 -7.85 23.01
CA ALA A 563 -13.92 -7.96 21.76
C ALA A 563 -14.36 -9.40 21.41
N ALA A 564 -13.98 -10.39 22.21
CA ALA A 564 -14.39 -11.80 22.09
C ALA A 564 -14.04 -12.50 23.42
N PRO A 565 -14.49 -13.75 23.64
CA PRO A 565 -14.09 -14.53 24.80
C PRO A 565 -12.58 -14.56 24.97
N ASP A 566 -12.13 -14.34 26.22
CA ASP A 566 -10.73 -14.29 26.53
C ASP A 566 -10.06 -15.65 26.35
N LYS A 567 -8.93 -15.67 25.63
CA LYS A 567 -8.11 -16.86 25.37
C LYS A 567 -6.65 -16.47 25.45
N ASN A 568 -5.83 -17.33 26.04
CA ASN A 568 -4.39 -17.11 26.13
C ASN A 568 -3.68 -17.16 24.77
N GLY A 569 -4.23 -17.90 23.81
CA GLY A 569 -3.69 -18.02 22.47
C GLY A 569 -4.76 -18.00 21.38
N ARG A 570 -4.37 -17.54 20.19
CA ARG A 570 -5.22 -17.46 19.00
C ARG A 570 -4.52 -18.04 17.77
N PHE A 571 -5.32 -18.70 16.95
CA PHE A 571 -4.88 -19.22 15.67
C PHE A 571 -5.50 -18.40 14.55
N TRP A 572 -4.67 -17.99 13.59
CA TRP A 572 -5.08 -17.27 12.39
C TRP A 572 -4.70 -18.07 11.16
N ILE A 573 -5.61 -18.18 10.22
CA ILE A 573 -5.35 -18.75 8.90
C ILE A 573 -5.93 -17.85 7.83
N GLN A 574 -5.18 -17.69 6.74
CA GLN A 574 -5.60 -16.95 5.58
C GLN A 574 -5.12 -17.66 4.32
N LEU A 575 -6.01 -17.81 3.38
CA LEU A 575 -5.80 -18.42 2.07
C LEU A 575 -6.19 -17.39 1.01
N VAL A 576 -5.33 -17.16 0.03
CA VAL A 576 -5.63 -16.31 -1.12
C VAL A 576 -5.15 -17.03 -2.38
N LYS A 577 -6.02 -17.16 -3.37
CA LYS A 577 -5.70 -17.68 -4.71
C LYS A 577 -5.94 -16.57 -5.73
N TYR A 578 -4.92 -16.25 -6.52
CA TYR A 578 -4.98 -15.29 -7.63
C TYR A 578 -5.22 -16.01 -8.97
N PHE A 579 -5.85 -15.30 -9.91
CA PHE A 579 -6.11 -15.76 -11.28
C PHE A 579 -6.00 -14.62 -12.32
#